data_55f43a1cc2db52b902ab9f967ef5ab74
#
_entry.id   55f43a1cc2db52b902ab9f967ef5ab74
#
_cell.length_a   1.000
_cell.length_b   1.000
_cell.length_c   1.000
_cell.angle_alpha   90.00
_cell.angle_beta   90.00
_cell.angle_gamma   90.00
#
_symmetry.space_group_name_H-M   'P 1'
#
loop_
_entity.id
_entity.type
_entity.pdbx_description
1 polymer ?
#
loop_
_entity_poly.entity_id
_entity_poly.type
_entity_poly.pdbx_seq_one_letter_code
_entity_poly.pdbx_strand_id
1 'polypeptide(L)'
;YDPVLPSALRQSSARKPLPASLPRQTRVIRPEEECCPVCGGELSSLGCDVSEQLELISSTFKVIETQRPKLACCRCDHIVQAPVPSKPIVRSYAGPGLLVHVITGKYADHLALYRQSEIYRRQGVDLSRATLGRWTGAVAELLEPLYDILRQYVLMPGKVHADNIPVPVQEPGSGKTRIARLWVYVRDDRNADSEMPTAVWFAYSPDRKGIYPQNYLAGYSG
;
A
#
# COMPACT_ATOMS: atom_id res chain seq x y z
N TYR A 1 22.14 15.22 -18.15
CA TYR A 1 23.36 14.99 -17.35
C TYR A 1 22.88 14.40 -16.03
N ASP A 2 22.83 13.06 -15.92
CA ASP A 2 22.59 12.40 -14.64
C ASP A 2 23.87 12.49 -13.82
N PRO A 3 23.85 13.14 -12.64
CA PRO A 3 25.04 13.17 -11.79
C PRO A 3 25.36 11.75 -11.31
N VAL A 4 26.53 11.26 -11.69
CA VAL A 4 27.03 9.97 -11.21
C VAL A 4 27.21 10.06 -9.70
N LEU A 5 26.32 9.44 -8.96
CA LEU A 5 26.38 9.33 -7.50
C LEU A 5 27.72 8.69 -7.07
N PRO A 6 28.41 9.26 -6.07
CA PRO A 6 29.63 8.68 -5.52
C PRO A 6 29.44 7.21 -5.11
N SER A 7 30.47 6.39 -5.28
CA SER A 7 30.42 4.94 -5.01
C SER A 7 29.98 4.59 -3.58
N ALA A 8 30.26 5.46 -2.59
CA ALA A 8 29.82 5.31 -1.21
C ALA A 8 28.30 5.43 -1.03
N LEU A 9 27.59 6.12 -1.95
CA LEU A 9 26.12 6.22 -1.95
C LEU A 9 25.46 5.13 -2.80
N ARG A 10 26.25 4.35 -3.55
CA ARG A 10 25.81 3.18 -4.30
C ARG A 10 25.75 1.90 -3.47
N GLN A 11 26.02 1.95 -2.19
CA GLN A 11 25.69 0.81 -1.34
C GLN A 11 24.19 0.60 -1.45
N SER A 12 23.83 -0.37 -2.31
CA SER A 12 22.49 -0.93 -2.29
C SER A 12 22.20 -1.24 -0.83
N SER A 13 21.20 -0.59 -0.24
CA SER A 13 20.74 -0.95 1.09
C SER A 13 20.20 -2.37 0.97
N ALA A 14 21.08 -3.35 1.11
CA ALA A 14 20.71 -4.74 1.17
C ALA A 14 19.64 -4.81 2.28
N ARG A 15 18.48 -5.36 1.92
CA ARG A 15 17.36 -5.48 2.85
C ARG A 15 17.86 -6.20 4.10
N LYS A 16 17.82 -5.54 5.25
CA LYS A 16 18.16 -6.19 6.51
C LYS A 16 17.22 -7.38 6.71
N PRO A 17 17.72 -8.55 7.10
CA PRO A 17 16.86 -9.69 7.41
C PRO A 17 15.89 -9.34 8.53
N LEU A 18 14.69 -9.93 8.49
CA LEU A 18 13.73 -9.74 9.55
C LEU A 18 14.24 -10.38 10.85
N PRO A 19 13.98 -9.78 12.05
CA PRO A 19 14.52 -10.27 13.30
C PRO A 19 14.21 -11.76 13.55
N ALA A 20 15.22 -12.53 13.92
CA ALA A 20 15.07 -13.96 14.18
C ALA A 20 14.17 -14.26 15.41
N SER A 21 14.05 -13.29 16.33
CA SER A 21 13.21 -13.40 17.53
C SER A 21 11.72 -13.36 17.26
N LEU A 22 11.29 -12.90 16.08
CA LEU A 22 9.87 -12.82 15.76
C LEU A 22 9.30 -14.22 15.46
N PRO A 23 8.06 -14.51 15.90
CA PRO A 23 7.38 -15.74 15.56
C PRO A 23 7.22 -15.87 14.05
N ARG A 24 7.51 -17.04 13.50
CA ARG A 24 7.42 -17.33 12.08
C ARG A 24 6.28 -18.29 11.81
N GLN A 25 5.49 -17.97 10.80
CA GLN A 25 4.48 -18.86 10.25
C GLN A 25 4.93 -19.27 8.84
N THR A 26 5.31 -20.52 8.70
CA THR A 26 5.70 -21.07 7.38
C THR A 26 4.47 -21.48 6.60
N ARG A 27 4.39 -21.05 5.34
CA ARG A 27 3.42 -21.48 4.34
C ARG A 27 4.16 -22.14 3.20
N VAL A 28 3.85 -23.39 2.92
CA VAL A 28 4.41 -24.13 1.77
C VAL A 28 3.37 -24.12 0.66
N ILE A 29 3.73 -23.54 -0.48
CA ILE A 29 2.89 -23.49 -1.68
C ILE A 29 3.54 -24.42 -2.69
N ARG A 30 2.95 -25.60 -2.90
CA ARG A 30 3.40 -26.57 -3.87
C ARG A 30 2.76 -26.31 -5.23
N PRO A 31 3.41 -26.67 -6.35
CA PRO A 31 2.77 -26.70 -7.65
C PRO A 31 1.61 -27.70 -7.63
N GLU A 32 0.61 -27.46 -8.48
CA GLU A 32 -0.58 -28.32 -8.60
C GLU A 32 -0.29 -29.59 -9.40
N GLU A 33 0.78 -29.56 -10.18
CA GLU A 33 1.18 -30.65 -11.05
C GLU A 33 1.82 -31.81 -10.25
N GLU A 34 1.26 -33.02 -10.39
CA GLU A 34 1.81 -34.23 -9.81
C GLU A 34 2.86 -34.89 -10.72
N CYS A 35 2.81 -34.60 -12.03
CA CYS A 35 3.75 -35.07 -13.03
C CYS A 35 4.16 -33.94 -13.98
N CYS A 36 5.21 -34.13 -14.76
CA CYS A 36 5.70 -33.15 -15.72
C CYS A 36 4.63 -32.82 -16.78
N PRO A 37 4.21 -31.55 -16.94
CA PRO A 37 3.19 -31.18 -17.94
C PRO A 37 3.67 -31.31 -19.38
N VAL A 38 4.98 -31.45 -19.61
CA VAL A 38 5.55 -31.60 -20.97
C VAL A 38 5.66 -33.06 -21.41
N CYS A 39 6.09 -33.99 -20.54
CA CYS A 39 6.37 -35.34 -20.92
C CYS A 39 5.76 -36.43 -20.03
N GLY A 40 4.96 -36.05 -19.00
CA GLY A 40 4.35 -36.96 -18.04
C GLY A 40 5.35 -37.68 -17.12
N GLY A 41 6.62 -37.23 -17.08
CA GLY A 41 7.65 -37.84 -16.23
C GLY A 41 7.52 -37.46 -14.77
N GLU A 42 8.18 -38.24 -13.90
CA GLU A 42 8.24 -37.97 -12.45
C GLU A 42 8.96 -36.67 -12.15
N LEU A 43 8.48 -35.93 -11.14
CA LEU A 43 9.05 -34.67 -10.66
C LEU A 43 9.89 -34.91 -9.40
N SER A 44 11.13 -34.46 -9.40
CA SER A 44 12.04 -34.49 -8.24
C SER A 44 12.27 -33.11 -7.67
N SER A 45 12.62 -33.03 -6.39
CA SER A 45 12.90 -31.76 -5.70
C SER A 45 14.20 -31.13 -6.21
N LEU A 46 14.12 -29.89 -6.74
CA LEU A 46 15.27 -29.11 -7.19
C LEU A 46 15.72 -28.07 -6.17
N GLY A 47 14.86 -27.68 -5.23
CA GLY A 47 15.10 -26.66 -4.22
C GLY A 47 13.83 -25.92 -3.85
N CYS A 48 13.96 -24.79 -3.15
CA CYS A 48 12.82 -24.02 -2.68
C CYS A 48 13.12 -22.51 -2.72
N ASP A 49 12.22 -21.72 -3.29
CA ASP A 49 12.26 -20.27 -3.13
C ASP A 49 11.55 -19.88 -1.84
N VAL A 50 12.23 -19.09 -1.00
CA VAL A 50 11.69 -18.62 0.28
C VAL A 50 11.50 -17.11 0.21
N SER A 51 10.31 -16.64 0.59
CA SER A 51 10.02 -15.22 0.74
C SER A 51 9.40 -14.93 2.10
N GLU A 52 9.82 -13.84 2.73
CA GLU A 52 9.33 -13.42 4.03
C GLU A 52 8.40 -12.21 3.91
N GLN A 53 7.38 -12.16 4.76
CA GLN A 53 6.44 -11.05 4.89
C GLN A 53 6.25 -10.74 6.38
N LEU A 54 6.35 -9.46 6.74
CA LEU A 54 6.12 -8.99 8.10
C LEU A 54 4.63 -8.65 8.26
N GLU A 55 3.99 -9.26 9.24
CA GLU A 55 2.58 -9.02 9.54
C GLU A 55 2.41 -8.58 10.99
N LEU A 56 1.44 -7.70 11.25
CA LEU A 56 1.04 -7.28 12.58
C LEU A 56 -0.25 -7.99 12.99
N ILE A 57 -0.24 -8.62 14.15
CA ILE A 57 -1.41 -9.30 14.71
C ILE A 57 -1.59 -8.87 16.14
N SER A 58 -2.73 -8.24 16.45
CA SER A 58 -3.11 -7.91 17.83
C SER A 58 -1.93 -7.39 18.67
N SER A 59 -1.28 -6.31 18.19
CA SER A 59 -0.14 -5.64 18.84
C SER A 59 1.19 -6.41 18.83
N THR A 60 1.32 -7.50 18.07
CA THR A 60 2.57 -8.24 17.90
C THR A 60 2.91 -8.43 16.42
N PHE A 61 4.22 -8.47 16.14
CA PHE A 61 4.69 -8.79 14.80
C PHE A 61 4.91 -10.29 14.63
N LYS A 62 4.59 -10.81 13.46
CA LYS A 62 5.01 -12.13 13.00
C LYS A 62 5.61 -12.05 11.61
N VAL A 63 6.43 -13.01 11.28
CA VAL A 63 6.94 -13.22 9.93
C VAL A 63 6.16 -14.34 9.28
N ILE A 64 5.58 -14.05 8.10
CA ILE A 64 5.00 -15.07 7.24
C ILE A 64 6.06 -15.46 6.23
N GLU A 65 6.61 -16.66 6.41
CA GLU A 65 7.58 -17.25 5.49
C GLU A 65 6.84 -18.08 4.45
N THR A 66 6.94 -17.70 3.18
CA THR A 66 6.33 -18.44 2.07
C THR A 66 7.42 -19.22 1.35
N GLN A 67 7.34 -20.54 1.42
CA GLN A 67 8.22 -21.49 0.73
C GLN A 67 7.53 -22.01 -0.52
N ARG A 68 8.20 -21.94 -1.66
CA ARG A 68 7.74 -22.46 -2.94
C ARG A 68 8.77 -23.47 -3.48
N PRO A 69 8.57 -24.77 -3.26
CA PRO A 69 9.43 -25.80 -3.81
C PRO A 69 9.50 -25.72 -5.33
N LYS A 70 10.69 -25.98 -5.86
CA LYS A 70 10.94 -26.21 -7.28
C LYS A 70 11.08 -27.71 -7.52
N LEU A 71 10.34 -28.20 -8.50
CA LEU A 71 10.41 -29.60 -8.91
C LEU A 71 10.97 -29.67 -10.33
N ALA A 72 11.89 -30.58 -10.58
CA ALA A 72 12.44 -30.85 -11.90
C ALA A 72 11.97 -32.20 -12.41
N CYS A 73 11.63 -32.28 -13.70
CA CYS A 73 11.30 -33.55 -14.35
C CYS A 73 12.56 -34.40 -14.54
N CYS A 74 12.52 -35.66 -14.11
CA CYS A 74 13.63 -36.62 -14.27
C CYS A 74 13.89 -37.04 -15.72
N ARG A 75 12.98 -36.69 -16.68
CA ARG A 75 13.11 -37.09 -18.10
C ARG A 75 13.46 -35.96 -19.05
N CYS A 76 12.98 -34.73 -18.82
CA CYS A 76 13.14 -33.61 -19.74
C CYS A 76 13.61 -32.33 -19.07
N ASP A 77 14.04 -32.36 -17.82
CA ASP A 77 14.54 -31.21 -17.02
C ASP A 77 13.58 -30.03 -16.93
N HIS A 78 12.30 -30.19 -17.31
CA HIS A 78 11.29 -29.17 -17.17
C HIS A 78 11.09 -28.82 -15.68
N ILE A 79 11.12 -27.52 -15.34
CA ILE A 79 10.97 -27.06 -13.95
C ILE A 79 9.54 -26.62 -13.72
N VAL A 80 8.94 -27.10 -12.65
CA VAL A 80 7.60 -26.74 -12.17
C VAL A 80 7.71 -26.08 -10.81
N GLN A 81 7.00 -24.96 -10.65
CA GLN A 81 6.94 -24.21 -9.39
C GLN A 81 5.60 -23.50 -9.28
N ALA A 82 5.03 -23.44 -8.06
CA ALA A 82 3.82 -22.68 -7.81
C ALA A 82 4.02 -21.18 -8.13
N PRO A 83 2.98 -20.47 -8.61
CA PRO A 83 3.05 -19.04 -8.88
C PRO A 83 3.35 -18.24 -7.62
N VAL A 84 3.93 -17.05 -7.80
CA VAL A 84 4.17 -16.14 -6.68
C VAL A 84 2.84 -15.60 -6.19
N PRO A 85 2.50 -15.72 -4.87
CA PRO A 85 1.29 -15.10 -4.33
C PRO A 85 1.29 -13.59 -4.56
N SER A 86 0.11 -13.03 -4.88
CA SER A 86 -0.07 -11.59 -5.01
C SER A 86 0.20 -10.90 -3.67
N LYS A 87 0.80 -9.72 -3.73
CA LYS A 87 1.05 -8.86 -2.56
C LYS A 87 0.41 -7.49 -2.79
N PRO A 88 -0.13 -6.84 -1.75
CA PRO A 88 -0.70 -5.51 -1.88
C PRO A 88 0.27 -4.50 -2.50
N ILE A 89 1.54 -4.58 -2.14
CA ILE A 89 2.60 -3.75 -2.70
C ILE A 89 3.66 -4.68 -3.29
N VAL A 90 3.91 -4.53 -4.60
CA VAL A 90 4.93 -5.31 -5.31
C VAL A 90 6.30 -5.10 -4.67
N ARG A 91 7.05 -6.20 -4.50
CA ARG A 91 8.38 -6.22 -3.85
C ARG A 91 8.41 -5.72 -2.40
N SER A 92 7.28 -5.50 -1.76
CA SER A 92 7.21 -5.20 -0.33
C SER A 92 7.24 -6.48 0.53
N TYR A 93 7.66 -6.29 1.78
CA TYR A 93 7.56 -7.34 2.81
C TYR A 93 6.44 -7.03 3.82
N ALA A 94 5.74 -5.90 3.66
CA ALA A 94 4.59 -5.60 4.50
C ALA A 94 3.43 -6.51 4.16
N GLY A 95 2.84 -7.10 5.17
CA GLY A 95 1.57 -7.78 5.07
C GLY A 95 0.39 -6.80 5.09
N PRO A 96 -0.80 -7.21 4.64
CA PRO A 96 -1.96 -6.34 4.58
C PRO A 96 -2.34 -5.77 5.96
N GLY A 97 -2.30 -6.56 7.04
CA GLY A 97 -2.60 -6.08 8.38
C GLY A 97 -1.63 -5.01 8.86
N LEU A 98 -0.33 -5.16 8.57
CA LEU A 98 0.67 -4.13 8.89
C LEU A 98 0.40 -2.84 8.09
N LEU A 99 0.05 -2.92 6.81
CA LEU A 99 -0.29 -1.74 6.00
C LEU A 99 -1.51 -1.02 6.56
N VAL A 100 -2.59 -1.76 6.87
CA VAL A 100 -3.79 -1.21 7.49
C VAL A 100 -3.44 -0.50 8.80
N HIS A 101 -2.65 -1.12 9.67
CA HIS A 101 -2.25 -0.52 10.95
C HIS A 101 -1.48 0.80 10.76
N VAL A 102 -0.54 0.85 9.80
CA VAL A 102 0.24 2.07 9.51
C VAL A 102 -0.68 3.20 9.02
N ILE A 103 -1.62 2.89 8.12
CA ILE A 103 -2.53 3.88 7.53
C ILE A 103 -3.54 4.38 8.56
N THR A 104 -4.18 3.47 9.30
CA THR A 104 -5.12 3.81 10.37
C THR A 104 -4.43 4.66 11.43
N GLY A 105 -3.27 4.23 11.91
CA GLY A 105 -2.47 4.99 12.87
C GLY A 105 -2.14 6.40 12.38
N LYS A 106 -1.82 6.56 11.09
CA LYS A 106 -1.49 7.89 10.53
C LYS A 106 -2.71 8.79 10.36
N TYR A 107 -3.80 8.28 9.80
CA TYR A 107 -4.91 9.10 9.34
C TYR A 107 -6.13 9.10 10.27
N ALA A 108 -6.40 8.00 10.98
CA ALA A 108 -7.48 7.94 11.96
C ALA A 108 -7.00 8.33 13.37
N ASP A 109 -5.81 7.84 13.79
CA ASP A 109 -5.29 8.07 15.15
C ASP A 109 -4.31 9.26 15.22
N HIS A 110 -4.09 9.98 14.10
CA HIS A 110 -3.18 11.12 13.98
C HIS A 110 -1.74 10.84 14.45
N LEU A 111 -1.31 9.58 14.39
CA LEU A 111 0.00 9.13 14.83
C LEU A 111 1.04 9.33 13.71
N ALA A 112 1.91 10.30 13.86
CA ALA A 112 2.93 10.61 12.87
C ALA A 112 3.86 9.39 12.60
N LEU A 113 4.30 9.22 11.34
CA LEU A 113 5.12 8.06 10.92
C LEU A 113 6.43 7.93 11.73
N TYR A 114 7.02 9.04 12.19
CA TYR A 114 8.21 8.97 13.03
C TYR A 114 7.91 8.34 14.40
N ARG A 115 6.73 8.61 14.98
CA ARG A 115 6.29 7.99 16.24
C ARG A 115 6.01 6.51 16.05
N GLN A 116 5.37 6.14 14.94
CA GLN A 116 5.14 4.73 14.60
C GLN A 116 6.46 3.99 14.45
N SER A 117 7.45 4.56 13.74
CA SER A 117 8.80 3.99 13.61
C SER A 117 9.45 3.73 14.98
N GLU A 118 9.34 4.68 15.92
CA GLU A 118 9.86 4.52 17.28
C GLU A 118 9.10 3.45 18.10
N ILE A 119 7.79 3.36 17.94
CA ILE A 119 6.97 2.32 18.57
C ILE A 119 7.41 0.93 18.08
N TYR A 120 7.56 0.74 16.76
CA TYR A 120 7.98 -0.54 16.18
C TYR A 120 9.40 -0.91 16.59
N ARG A 121 10.30 0.07 16.67
CA ARG A 121 11.67 -0.15 17.14
C ARG A 121 11.70 -0.68 18.58
N ARG A 122 10.85 -0.18 19.48
CA ARG A 122 10.72 -0.71 20.84
C ARG A 122 10.17 -2.14 20.88
N GLN A 123 9.44 -2.54 19.85
CA GLN A 123 8.93 -3.90 19.67
C GLN A 123 9.93 -4.81 18.92
N GLY A 124 11.17 -4.33 18.69
CA GLY A 124 12.24 -5.10 18.03
C GLY A 124 12.18 -5.09 16.51
N VAL A 125 11.32 -4.26 15.89
CA VAL A 125 11.19 -4.18 14.43
C VAL A 125 11.64 -2.80 13.94
N ASP A 126 12.74 -2.76 13.18
CA ASP A 126 13.30 -1.53 12.61
C ASP A 126 12.63 -1.19 11.28
N LEU A 127 11.61 -0.33 11.33
CA LEU A 127 10.92 0.21 10.17
C LEU A 127 11.23 1.70 10.04
N SER A 128 12.04 2.06 9.05
CA SER A 128 12.40 3.46 8.83
C SER A 128 11.19 4.31 8.44
N ARG A 129 11.20 5.58 8.83
CA ARG A 129 10.20 6.58 8.44
C ARG A 129 10.03 6.66 6.92
N ALA A 130 11.13 6.54 6.16
CA ALA A 130 11.11 6.54 4.70
C ALA A 130 10.36 5.30 4.13
N THR A 131 10.53 4.13 4.77
CA THR A 131 9.81 2.90 4.38
C THR A 131 8.31 3.06 4.63
N LEU A 132 7.92 3.55 5.81
CA LEU A 132 6.52 3.81 6.14
C LEU A 132 5.90 4.83 5.18
N GLY A 133 6.63 5.90 4.82
CA GLY A 133 6.18 6.90 3.85
C GLY A 133 5.94 6.31 2.46
N ARG A 134 6.85 5.46 1.96
CA ARG A 134 6.66 4.76 0.68
C ARG A 134 5.45 3.83 0.70
N TRP A 135 5.22 3.10 1.79
CA TRP A 135 4.02 2.25 1.92
C TRP A 135 2.74 3.08 1.93
N THR A 136 2.75 4.24 2.60
CA THR A 136 1.61 5.16 2.59
C THR A 136 1.26 5.60 1.16
N GLY A 137 2.26 5.99 0.36
CA GLY A 137 2.05 6.35 -1.04
C GLY A 137 1.50 5.19 -1.87
N ALA A 138 2.12 4.01 -1.77
CA ALA A 138 1.68 2.83 -2.52
C ALA A 138 0.27 2.34 -2.12
N VAL A 139 -0.13 2.50 -0.86
CA VAL A 139 -1.51 2.21 -0.43
C VAL A 139 -2.49 3.24 -0.99
N ALA A 140 -2.09 4.52 -1.09
CA ALA A 140 -2.93 5.53 -1.72
C ALA A 140 -3.22 5.18 -3.20
N GLU A 141 -2.20 4.77 -3.96
CA GLU A 141 -2.35 4.28 -5.34
C GLU A 141 -3.27 3.02 -5.40
N LEU A 142 -3.10 2.09 -4.46
CA LEU A 142 -3.94 0.89 -4.38
C LEU A 142 -5.42 1.22 -4.12
N LEU A 143 -5.70 2.29 -3.39
CA LEU A 143 -7.06 2.74 -3.04
C LEU A 143 -7.67 3.70 -4.07
N GLU A 144 -6.93 4.12 -5.09
CA GLU A 144 -7.41 5.06 -6.10
C GLU A 144 -8.74 4.63 -6.77
N PRO A 145 -8.96 3.35 -7.15
CA PRO A 145 -10.24 2.93 -7.70
C PRO A 145 -11.43 3.14 -6.76
N LEU A 146 -11.23 2.94 -5.45
CA LEU A 146 -12.27 3.19 -4.45
C LEU A 146 -12.52 4.69 -4.27
N TYR A 147 -11.47 5.50 -4.31
CA TYR A 147 -11.57 6.95 -4.29
C TYR A 147 -12.38 7.49 -5.49
N ASP A 148 -12.16 6.94 -6.68
CA ASP A 148 -12.92 7.32 -7.89
C ASP A 148 -14.39 6.90 -7.82
N ILE A 149 -14.69 5.72 -7.30
CA ILE A 149 -16.07 5.27 -7.08
C ILE A 149 -16.77 6.18 -6.04
N LEU A 150 -16.08 6.53 -4.97
CA LEU A 150 -16.60 7.46 -3.97
C LEU A 150 -16.91 8.84 -4.57
N ARG A 151 -16.00 9.35 -5.43
CA ARG A 151 -16.24 10.58 -6.19
C ARG A 151 -17.51 10.49 -7.03
N GLN A 152 -17.65 9.42 -7.81
CA GLN A 152 -18.83 9.20 -8.66
C GLN A 152 -20.12 9.18 -7.83
N TYR A 153 -20.08 8.47 -6.69
CA TYR A 153 -21.23 8.41 -5.79
C TYR A 153 -21.62 9.78 -5.22
N VAL A 154 -20.65 10.55 -4.72
CA VAL A 154 -20.89 11.88 -4.14
C VAL A 154 -21.42 12.85 -5.19
N LEU A 155 -20.97 12.74 -6.44
CA LEU A 155 -21.34 13.61 -7.56
C LEU A 155 -22.56 13.08 -8.38
N MET A 156 -23.28 12.06 -7.92
CA MET A 156 -24.57 11.70 -8.53
C MET A 156 -25.55 12.88 -8.46
N PRO A 157 -26.53 12.99 -9.38
CA PRO A 157 -27.55 14.04 -9.34
C PRO A 157 -28.18 14.19 -7.95
N GLY A 158 -28.42 15.42 -7.49
CA GLY A 158 -28.93 15.73 -6.16
C GLY A 158 -28.16 16.88 -5.53
N LYS A 159 -28.28 17.09 -4.22
CA LYS A 159 -27.63 18.18 -3.51
C LYS A 159 -26.24 17.79 -3.01
N VAL A 160 -25.23 18.61 -3.34
CA VAL A 160 -23.86 18.48 -2.82
C VAL A 160 -23.45 19.77 -2.12
N HIS A 161 -22.98 19.64 -0.88
CA HIS A 161 -22.36 20.74 -0.15
C HIS A 161 -20.87 20.76 -0.43
N ALA A 162 -20.31 21.94 -0.69
CA ALA A 162 -18.88 22.09 -0.99
C ALA A 162 -18.24 23.18 -0.11
N ASP A 163 -17.05 22.88 0.39
CA ASP A 163 -16.21 23.84 1.13
C ASP A 163 -14.73 23.56 0.86
N ASN A 164 -13.84 24.42 1.34
CA ASN A 164 -12.41 24.20 1.23
C ASN A 164 -11.66 24.59 2.51
N ILE A 165 -10.67 23.78 2.87
CA ILE A 165 -9.83 23.90 4.06
C ILE A 165 -8.41 24.26 3.62
N PRO A 166 -7.76 25.31 4.21
CA PRO A 166 -6.37 25.60 3.95
C PRO A 166 -5.46 24.53 4.58
N VAL A 167 -4.52 24.00 3.81
CA VAL A 167 -3.56 22.99 4.27
C VAL A 167 -2.14 23.48 4.01
N PRO A 168 -1.30 23.64 5.05
CA PRO A 168 0.11 23.97 4.86
C PRO A 168 0.87 22.75 4.31
N VAL A 169 1.50 22.92 3.17
CA VAL A 169 2.26 21.86 2.49
C VAL A 169 3.72 22.29 2.37
N GLN A 170 4.63 21.43 2.79
CA GLN A 170 6.06 21.66 2.62
C GLN A 170 6.42 21.53 1.13
N GLU A 171 7.20 22.49 0.64
CA GLU A 171 7.74 22.47 -0.70
C GLU A 171 9.18 21.94 -0.66
N PRO A 172 9.41 20.71 -1.19
CA PRO A 172 10.74 20.12 -1.15
C PRO A 172 11.79 21.02 -1.81
N GLY A 173 12.90 21.25 -1.12
CA GLY A 173 14.01 22.08 -1.62
C GLY A 173 13.86 23.59 -1.42
N SER A 174 12.68 24.12 -1.10
CA SER A 174 12.47 25.58 -0.92
C SER A 174 12.67 26.04 0.53
N GLY A 175 12.62 25.13 1.50
CA GLY A 175 12.60 25.44 2.93
C GLY A 175 11.35 26.22 3.39
N LYS A 176 10.35 26.37 2.50
CA LYS A 176 9.11 27.12 2.77
C LYS A 176 7.90 26.19 2.75
N THR A 177 6.83 26.61 3.39
CA THR A 177 5.51 26.02 3.26
C THR A 177 4.63 26.89 2.38
N ARG A 178 3.81 26.26 1.53
CA ARG A 178 2.74 26.94 0.79
C ARG A 178 1.38 26.52 1.35
N ILE A 179 0.39 27.38 1.18
CA ILE A 179 -0.99 27.08 1.56
C ILE A 179 -1.70 26.46 0.35
N ALA A 180 -1.87 25.16 0.40
CA ALA A 180 -2.71 24.39 -0.52
C ALA A 180 -4.16 24.36 -0.02
N ARG A 181 -5.04 23.69 -0.75
CA ARG A 181 -6.45 23.53 -0.39
C ARG A 181 -6.85 22.06 -0.43
N LEU A 182 -7.63 21.68 0.55
CA LEU A 182 -8.38 20.44 0.56
C LEU A 182 -9.86 20.80 0.37
N TRP A 183 -10.42 20.44 -0.77
CA TRP A 183 -11.81 20.61 -1.10
C TRP A 183 -12.62 19.48 -0.52
N VAL A 184 -13.76 19.77 0.07
CA VAL A 184 -14.64 18.82 0.73
C VAL A 184 -15.97 18.87 0.00
N TYR A 185 -16.44 17.74 -0.48
CA TYR A 185 -17.74 17.58 -1.11
C TYR A 185 -18.56 16.59 -0.31
N VAL A 186 -19.74 17.00 0.15
CA VAL A 186 -20.58 16.20 1.04
C VAL A 186 -21.94 15.97 0.36
N ARG A 187 -22.30 14.71 0.17
CA ARG A 187 -23.65 14.29 -0.11
C ARG A 187 -24.35 13.96 1.20
N ASP A 188 -25.40 14.69 1.51
CA ASP A 188 -26.23 14.44 2.69
C ASP A 188 -27.70 14.79 2.36
N ASP A 189 -28.46 13.80 1.99
CA ASP A 189 -29.85 13.94 1.60
C ASP A 189 -30.83 13.48 2.72
N ARG A 190 -30.35 13.30 3.97
CA ARG A 190 -31.18 12.86 5.11
C ARG A 190 -32.35 13.79 5.39
N ASN A 191 -32.18 15.08 5.18
CA ASN A 191 -33.26 16.07 5.37
C ASN A 191 -34.33 16.03 4.27
N ALA A 192 -34.11 15.23 3.22
CA ALA A 192 -35.06 14.99 2.13
C ALA A 192 -35.68 13.60 2.19
N ASP A 193 -35.67 12.95 3.37
CA ASP A 193 -36.17 11.58 3.62
C ASP A 193 -35.51 10.52 2.70
N SER A 194 -34.30 10.78 2.27
CA SER A 194 -33.57 9.84 1.43
C SER A 194 -32.90 8.75 2.28
N GLU A 195 -33.00 7.49 1.87
CA GLU A 195 -32.31 6.36 2.45
C GLU A 195 -30.86 6.23 1.93
N MET A 196 -30.44 7.10 1.01
CA MET A 196 -29.08 7.09 0.46
C MET A 196 -28.07 7.39 1.54
N PRO A 197 -27.02 6.56 1.70
CA PRO A 197 -25.97 6.81 2.69
C PRO A 197 -25.28 8.16 2.46
N THR A 198 -25.02 8.87 3.55
CA THR A 198 -24.19 10.07 3.50
C THR A 198 -22.76 9.73 3.11
N ALA A 199 -22.13 10.58 2.30
CA ALA A 199 -20.75 10.38 1.90
C ALA A 199 -19.98 11.69 1.77
N VAL A 200 -18.67 11.63 1.99
CA VAL A 200 -17.76 12.76 1.88
C VAL A 200 -16.62 12.39 0.94
N TRP A 201 -16.38 13.25 -0.03
CA TRP A 201 -15.24 13.13 -0.94
C TRP A 201 -14.32 14.34 -0.78
N PHE A 202 -13.00 14.09 -0.75
CA PHE A 202 -11.98 15.13 -0.63
C PHE A 202 -11.15 15.21 -1.89
N ALA A 203 -10.85 16.44 -2.34
CA ALA A 203 -9.96 16.69 -3.46
C ALA A 203 -8.89 17.73 -3.08
N TYR A 204 -7.67 17.51 -3.53
CA TYR A 204 -6.53 18.39 -3.24
C TYR A 204 -6.25 19.34 -4.40
N SER A 205 -5.93 20.61 -4.09
CA SER A 205 -5.35 21.54 -5.07
C SER A 205 -4.18 22.33 -4.47
N PRO A 206 -3.19 22.71 -5.30
CA PRO A 206 -2.03 23.46 -4.84
C PRO A 206 -2.35 24.90 -4.41
N ASP A 207 -3.47 25.45 -4.84
CA ASP A 207 -3.94 26.80 -4.49
C ASP A 207 -5.48 26.88 -4.52
N ARG A 208 -6.07 28.08 -4.33
CA ARG A 208 -7.53 28.33 -4.27
C ARG A 208 -8.14 28.77 -5.60
N LYS A 209 -7.53 28.51 -6.75
CA LYS A 209 -8.10 28.95 -8.01
C LYS A 209 -9.41 28.24 -8.34
N GLY A 210 -10.37 28.98 -8.91
CA GLY A 210 -11.70 28.47 -9.24
C GLY A 210 -11.72 27.36 -10.29
N ILE A 211 -10.66 27.19 -11.07
CA ILE A 211 -10.53 26.12 -12.04
C ILE A 211 -10.61 24.72 -11.42
N TYR A 212 -10.13 24.56 -10.17
CA TYR A 212 -10.15 23.25 -9.51
C TYR A 212 -11.57 22.78 -9.19
N PRO A 213 -12.42 23.53 -8.46
CA PRO A 213 -13.80 23.11 -8.25
C PRO A 213 -14.59 22.99 -9.55
N GLN A 214 -14.34 23.81 -10.58
CA GLN A 214 -14.94 23.66 -11.89
C GLN A 214 -14.61 22.31 -12.53
N ASN A 215 -13.34 21.89 -12.48
CA ASN A 215 -12.91 20.58 -12.98
C ASN A 215 -13.45 19.42 -12.14
N TYR A 216 -13.51 19.58 -10.81
CA TYR A 216 -14.01 18.52 -9.92
C TYR A 216 -15.51 18.30 -10.10
N LEU A 217 -16.27 19.35 -10.34
CA LEU A 217 -17.71 19.31 -10.58
C LEU A 217 -18.09 19.21 -12.07
N ALA A 218 -17.13 19.01 -12.96
CA ALA A 218 -17.40 18.83 -14.37
C ALA A 218 -18.34 17.63 -14.60
N GLY A 219 -19.50 17.88 -15.25
CA GLY A 219 -20.53 16.87 -15.47
C GLY A 219 -21.52 16.68 -14.32
N TYR A 220 -21.35 17.39 -13.20
CA TYR A 220 -22.36 17.40 -12.14
C TYR A 220 -23.59 18.21 -12.57
N SER A 221 -24.77 17.60 -12.42
CA SER A 221 -26.09 18.22 -12.67
C SER A 221 -26.92 18.12 -11.38
N GLY A 222 -26.88 19.16 -10.57
CA GLY A 222 -27.64 19.26 -9.33
C GLY A 222 -28.26 20.62 -9.18
#